data_35de6c7be2076fb308e528175ad4bcec
#
_entry.id   35de6c7be2076fb308e528175ad4bcec
#
_cell.length_a   1.000
_cell.length_b   1.000
_cell.length_c   1.000
_cell.angle_alpha   90.00
_cell.angle_beta   90.00
_cell.angle_gamma   90.00
#
_symmetry.space_group_name_H-M   'P 1'
#
loop_
_entity.id
_entity.type
_entity.pdbx_description
1 polymer ?
#
loop_
_entity_poly.entity_id
_entity_poly.type
_entity_poly.pdbx_seq_one_letter_code
_entity_poly.pdbx_strand_id
1 'polypeptide(L)'
;SNCLAPSKVIEAVKKYKPKHLYISLDGNKETYKTLRGRDGYDKVIQVVESCKDFVPISFMFCLTPWNTFEDMDYVIQLAKHYNIDVRIGIYNTMDFFDTTEDLMEVGNDYIKKIPQSIHKTQENFDFVALYDEWKKGNLRLRCHSIYNELVIHSNGNVPLCQNLDVILGNVHNNTLDEIFNSQRTAKIQCEYSHDCNKCWINYHRKFDIILLRAAERFFPKKLIEAFYGKYQWTADEKCTYRKYFKGLI
;
A
#
# COMPACT_ATOMS: atom_id res chain seq x y z
N SER A 1 10.69 4.15 -8.40
CA SER A 1 12.12 4.55 -8.54
C SER A 1 12.63 5.21 -7.27
N ASN A 2 13.91 5.02 -6.96
CA ASN A 2 14.61 5.78 -5.91
C ASN A 2 15.31 7.05 -6.44
N CYS A 3 15.26 7.29 -7.73
CA CYS A 3 15.81 8.46 -8.45
C CYS A 3 17.31 8.72 -8.26
N LEU A 4 18.11 7.76 -7.80
CA LEU A 4 19.54 7.96 -7.54
C LEU A 4 20.36 8.25 -8.82
N ALA A 5 19.85 7.88 -9.99
CA ALA A 5 20.41 8.21 -11.30
C ALA A 5 19.40 9.07 -12.09
N PRO A 6 19.23 10.35 -11.73
CA PRO A 6 18.14 11.19 -12.25
C PRO A 6 18.15 11.31 -13.77
N SER A 7 19.30 11.53 -14.40
CA SER A 7 19.40 11.64 -15.86
C SER A 7 18.88 10.40 -16.59
N LYS A 8 19.21 9.19 -16.08
CA LYS A 8 18.73 7.93 -16.67
C LYS A 8 17.22 7.76 -16.50
N VAL A 9 16.68 8.15 -15.33
CA VAL A 9 15.24 8.09 -15.07
C VAL A 9 14.49 9.05 -16.00
N ILE A 10 14.95 10.29 -16.11
CA ILE A 10 14.35 11.33 -16.98
C ILE A 10 14.38 10.89 -18.44
N GLU A 11 15.52 10.38 -18.93
CA GLU A 11 15.66 9.86 -20.29
C GLU A 11 14.68 8.71 -20.56
N ALA A 12 14.63 7.72 -19.62
CA ALA A 12 13.72 6.59 -19.75
C ALA A 12 12.26 7.01 -19.76
N VAL A 13 11.86 7.94 -18.88
CA VAL A 13 10.48 8.46 -18.83
C VAL A 13 10.11 9.16 -20.14
N LYS A 14 10.98 10.01 -20.67
CA LYS A 14 10.75 10.70 -21.95
C LYS A 14 10.66 9.74 -23.13
N LYS A 15 11.52 8.70 -23.13
CA LYS A 15 11.59 7.72 -24.21
C LYS A 15 10.40 6.75 -24.20
N TYR A 16 10.08 6.18 -23.03
CA TYR A 16 9.13 5.07 -22.94
C TYR A 16 7.72 5.49 -22.49
N LYS A 17 7.55 6.72 -22.00
CA LYS A 17 6.28 7.31 -21.56
C LYS A 17 5.44 6.35 -20.71
N PRO A 18 5.92 5.89 -19.54
CA PRO A 18 5.18 4.97 -18.69
C PRO A 18 3.82 5.58 -18.30
N LYS A 19 2.83 4.75 -18.03
CA LYS A 19 1.50 5.21 -17.60
C LYS A 19 1.52 5.94 -16.26
N HIS A 20 2.49 5.63 -15.39
CA HIS A 20 2.64 6.22 -14.08
C HIS A 20 4.07 6.04 -13.57
N LEU A 21 4.58 7.03 -12.83
CA LEU A 21 5.89 6.96 -12.17
C LEU A 21 5.72 7.05 -10.66
N TYR A 22 6.10 5.99 -9.95
CA TYR A 22 6.15 5.97 -8.50
C TYR A 22 7.56 6.29 -8.01
N ILE A 23 7.67 7.27 -7.12
CA ILE A 23 8.94 7.78 -6.59
C ILE A 23 8.94 7.65 -5.07
N SER A 24 9.92 6.96 -4.51
CA SER A 24 10.06 6.81 -3.06
C SER A 24 10.55 8.10 -2.42
N LEU A 25 9.81 8.59 -1.42
CA LEU A 25 10.18 9.76 -0.62
C LEU A 25 9.62 9.60 0.80
N ASP A 26 10.49 9.45 1.80
CA ASP A 26 10.09 9.07 3.16
C ASP A 26 10.21 10.20 4.18
N GLY A 27 10.24 11.46 3.73
CA GLY A 27 10.29 12.64 4.58
C GLY A 27 11.01 13.82 3.93
N ASN A 28 11.38 14.78 4.75
CA ASN A 28 12.20 15.92 4.35
C ASN A 28 13.64 15.47 3.99
N LYS A 29 14.50 16.41 3.60
CA LYS A 29 15.86 16.13 3.15
C LYS A 29 16.71 15.39 4.18
N GLU A 30 16.58 15.72 5.45
CA GLU A 30 17.35 15.12 6.53
C GLU A 30 16.85 13.71 6.87
N THR A 31 15.53 13.56 7.02
CA THR A 31 14.91 12.25 7.23
C THR A 31 15.19 11.32 6.06
N TYR A 32 15.09 11.81 4.80
CA TYR A 32 15.42 11.03 3.62
C TYR A 32 16.87 10.52 3.67
N LYS A 33 17.83 11.40 3.98
CA LYS A 33 19.25 11.05 4.08
C LYS A 33 19.50 10.00 5.16
N THR A 34 18.89 10.16 6.32
CA THR A 34 19.01 9.21 7.45
C THR A 34 18.47 7.84 7.07
N LEU A 35 17.23 7.78 6.56
CA LEU A 35 16.58 6.51 6.22
C LEU A 35 17.23 5.79 5.03
N ARG A 36 17.66 6.53 4.03
CA ARG A 36 18.25 5.94 2.81
C ARG A 36 19.75 5.76 2.86
N GLY A 37 20.40 6.24 3.93
CA GLY A 37 21.85 6.16 4.12
C GLY A 37 22.66 6.95 3.09
N ARG A 38 22.01 7.84 2.32
CA ARG A 38 22.66 8.65 1.28
C ARG A 38 21.85 9.88 0.89
N ASP A 39 22.56 10.92 0.46
CA ASP A 39 21.95 12.16 -0.01
C ASP A 39 21.40 11.98 -1.44
N GLY A 40 20.11 11.87 -1.55
CA GLY A 40 19.41 11.67 -2.83
C GLY A 40 18.14 12.54 -2.97
N TYR A 41 17.80 13.33 -1.96
CA TYR A 41 16.60 14.14 -1.97
C TYR A 41 16.52 15.08 -3.18
N ASP A 42 17.58 15.87 -3.43
CA ASP A 42 17.60 16.83 -4.55
C ASP A 42 17.48 16.12 -5.91
N LYS A 43 17.96 14.87 -6.02
CA LYS A 43 17.81 14.05 -7.22
C LYS A 43 16.35 13.60 -7.42
N VAL A 44 15.63 13.32 -6.33
CA VAL A 44 14.18 13.04 -6.39
C VAL A 44 13.45 14.27 -6.92
N ILE A 45 13.72 15.45 -6.36
CA ILE A 45 13.10 16.71 -6.79
C ILE A 45 13.40 16.99 -8.27
N GLN A 46 14.66 16.84 -8.69
CA GLN A 46 15.04 17.00 -10.10
C GLN A 46 14.23 16.11 -11.05
N VAL A 47 13.98 14.84 -10.68
CA VAL A 47 13.17 13.94 -11.50
C VAL A 47 11.72 14.38 -11.53
N VAL A 48 11.14 14.80 -10.39
CA VAL A 48 9.77 15.31 -10.33
C VAL A 48 9.59 16.51 -11.22
N GLU A 49 10.43 17.53 -11.08
CA GLU A 49 10.38 18.76 -11.88
C GLU A 49 10.53 18.51 -13.37
N SER A 50 11.40 17.55 -13.73
CA SER A 50 11.65 17.21 -15.13
C SER A 50 10.59 16.32 -15.78
N CYS A 51 9.77 15.62 -14.98
CA CYS A 51 8.87 14.58 -15.51
C CYS A 51 7.39 14.82 -15.24
N LYS A 52 6.99 15.68 -14.29
CA LYS A 52 5.60 15.86 -13.85
C LYS A 52 4.63 16.27 -14.97
N ASP A 53 5.12 16.93 -16.00
CA ASP A 53 4.31 17.37 -17.14
C ASP A 53 4.21 16.31 -18.26
N PHE A 54 4.96 15.21 -18.15
CA PHE A 54 5.00 14.13 -19.15
C PHE A 54 4.33 12.84 -18.68
N VAL A 55 4.28 12.60 -17.38
CA VAL A 55 3.76 11.37 -16.80
C VAL A 55 3.13 11.67 -15.43
N PRO A 56 1.99 11.04 -15.11
CA PRO A 56 1.46 11.08 -13.75
C PRO A 56 2.49 10.54 -12.74
N ILE A 57 2.72 11.29 -11.66
CA ILE A 57 3.68 10.91 -10.62
C ILE A 57 2.93 10.73 -9.29
N SER A 58 3.34 9.74 -8.51
CA SER A 58 2.99 9.65 -7.09
C SER A 58 4.25 9.50 -6.24
N PHE A 59 4.33 10.25 -5.15
CA PHE A 59 5.24 9.89 -4.09
C PHE A 59 4.78 8.62 -3.39
N MET A 60 5.73 7.76 -3.07
CA MET A 60 5.55 6.58 -2.23
C MET A 60 6.19 6.87 -0.88
N PHE A 61 5.38 7.20 0.10
CA PHE A 61 5.81 7.39 1.49
C PHE A 61 5.54 6.10 2.27
N CYS A 62 6.52 5.65 3.04
CA CYS A 62 6.34 4.55 3.97
C CYS A 62 6.53 5.05 5.41
N LEU A 63 5.48 4.94 6.23
CA LEU A 63 5.58 5.21 7.65
C LEU A 63 6.36 4.08 8.31
N THR A 64 7.43 4.44 9.01
CA THR A 64 8.37 3.53 9.66
C THR A 64 8.65 4.00 11.09
N PRO A 65 9.32 3.20 11.94
CA PRO A 65 9.76 3.66 13.27
C PRO A 65 10.74 4.84 13.26
N TRP A 66 11.33 5.13 12.11
CA TRP A 66 12.41 6.13 11.97
C TRP A 66 11.98 7.44 11.30
N ASN A 67 10.73 7.55 10.85
CA ASN A 67 10.12 8.80 10.40
C ASN A 67 8.84 9.09 11.18
N THR A 68 8.26 10.26 10.96
CA THR A 68 7.17 10.77 11.77
C THR A 68 5.95 11.13 10.91
N PHE A 69 4.85 11.52 11.56
CA PHE A 69 3.70 12.10 10.89
C PHE A 69 4.00 13.48 10.30
N GLU A 70 4.92 14.22 10.88
CA GLU A 70 5.41 15.49 10.35
C GLU A 70 6.13 15.28 9.02
N ASP A 71 6.93 14.21 8.89
CA ASP A 71 7.53 13.80 7.62
C ASP A 71 6.48 13.42 6.57
N MET A 72 5.43 12.71 7.00
CA MET A 72 4.32 12.35 6.13
C MET A 72 3.57 13.60 5.65
N ASP A 73 3.26 14.54 6.56
CA ASP A 73 2.62 15.80 6.20
C ASP A 73 3.50 16.62 5.23
N TYR A 74 4.79 16.69 5.50
CA TYR A 74 5.75 17.33 4.60
C TYR A 74 5.66 16.77 3.17
N VAL A 75 5.69 15.44 3.01
CA VAL A 75 5.59 14.79 1.69
C VAL A 75 4.24 15.07 1.04
N ILE A 76 3.14 15.11 1.80
CA ILE A 76 1.81 15.45 1.29
C ILE A 76 1.75 16.91 0.82
N GLN A 77 2.31 17.85 1.59
CA GLN A 77 2.36 19.27 1.18
C GLN A 77 3.24 19.45 -0.06
N LEU A 78 4.37 18.74 -0.13
CA LEU A 78 5.24 18.74 -1.31
C LEU A 78 4.53 18.17 -2.54
N ALA A 79 3.79 17.09 -2.39
CA ALA A 79 2.98 16.52 -3.47
C ALA A 79 1.93 17.51 -3.98
N LYS A 80 1.25 18.23 -3.07
CA LYS A 80 0.32 19.32 -3.44
C LYS A 80 1.03 20.45 -4.18
N HIS A 81 2.22 20.86 -3.73
CA HIS A 81 3.01 21.89 -4.40
C HIS A 81 3.31 21.54 -5.85
N TYR A 82 3.67 20.30 -6.12
CA TYR A 82 3.94 19.81 -7.48
C TYR A 82 2.69 19.35 -8.25
N ASN A 83 1.51 19.40 -7.64
CA ASN A 83 0.25 18.86 -8.18
C ASN A 83 0.35 17.39 -8.60
N ILE A 84 0.99 16.58 -7.76
CA ILE A 84 1.14 15.14 -7.94
C ILE A 84 0.46 14.39 -6.79
N ASP A 85 0.28 13.09 -6.94
CA ASP A 85 -0.37 12.23 -5.94
C ASP A 85 0.63 11.72 -4.88
N VAL A 86 0.11 11.21 -3.77
CA VAL A 86 0.87 10.52 -2.72
C VAL A 86 0.22 9.20 -2.37
N ARG A 87 1.04 8.17 -2.21
CA ARG A 87 0.66 6.85 -1.70
C ARG A 87 1.35 6.62 -0.37
N ILE A 88 0.57 6.24 0.64
CA ILE A 88 1.08 5.99 1.97
C ILE A 88 1.08 4.49 2.23
N GLY A 89 2.23 3.98 2.61
CA GLY A 89 2.45 2.65 3.15
C GLY A 89 2.77 2.71 4.64
N ILE A 90 2.64 1.57 5.32
CA ILE A 90 3.12 1.37 6.67
C ILE A 90 4.10 0.21 6.62
N TYR A 91 5.23 0.34 7.30
CA TYR A 91 6.22 -0.72 7.40
C TYR A 91 5.61 -1.96 8.05
N ASN A 92 5.81 -3.09 7.42
CA ASN A 92 5.39 -4.38 7.93
C ASN A 92 6.59 -5.32 8.00
N THR A 93 6.60 -6.20 8.98
CA THR A 93 7.44 -7.38 8.96
C THR A 93 6.93 -8.31 7.87
N MET A 94 7.83 -8.87 7.09
CA MET A 94 7.49 -9.80 6.02
C MET A 94 8.44 -10.98 6.05
N ASP A 95 7.90 -12.19 6.05
CA ASP A 95 8.69 -13.43 6.07
C ASP A 95 9.68 -13.50 4.89
N PHE A 96 9.29 -12.95 3.74
CA PHE A 96 10.13 -12.90 2.53
C PHE A 96 11.43 -12.09 2.69
N PHE A 97 11.46 -11.10 3.59
CA PHE A 97 12.62 -10.24 3.81
C PHE A 97 13.38 -10.58 5.09
N ASP A 98 13.10 -11.73 5.70
CA ASP A 98 13.65 -12.14 7.01
C ASP A 98 13.51 -11.06 8.11
N THR A 99 12.50 -10.20 7.97
CA THR A 99 12.22 -9.16 8.95
C THR A 99 11.34 -9.76 10.04
N THR A 100 11.97 -10.14 11.14
CA THR A 100 11.29 -10.81 12.28
C THR A 100 10.81 -9.85 13.37
N GLU A 101 11.28 -8.60 13.35
CA GLU A 101 10.97 -7.62 14.37
C GLU A 101 9.82 -6.71 13.94
N ASP A 102 8.75 -6.71 14.71
CA ASP A 102 7.63 -5.78 14.55
C ASP A 102 7.97 -4.46 15.29
N LEU A 103 8.59 -3.54 14.58
CA LEU A 103 9.12 -2.29 15.14
C LEU A 103 8.06 -1.18 15.30
N MET A 104 6.87 -1.35 14.70
CA MET A 104 5.82 -0.34 14.80
C MET A 104 4.87 -0.61 15.97
N GLU A 105 5.08 0.09 17.08
CA GLU A 105 4.04 0.27 18.08
C GLU A 105 3.21 1.51 17.74
N VAL A 106 1.99 1.29 17.26
CA VAL A 106 1.04 2.36 16.98
C VAL A 106 -0.02 2.37 18.07
N GLY A 107 0.11 3.25 19.04
CA GLY A 107 -0.91 3.44 20.07
C GLY A 107 -2.08 4.33 19.59
N ASN A 108 -3.20 4.33 20.35
CA ASN A 108 -4.37 5.17 20.05
C ASN A 108 -4.03 6.66 19.90
N ASP A 109 -2.99 7.16 20.60
CA ASP A 109 -2.52 8.54 20.48
C ASP A 109 -1.86 8.83 19.12
N TYR A 110 -1.43 7.81 18.43
CA TYR A 110 -0.81 7.92 17.13
C TYR A 110 -1.83 8.35 16.06
N ILE A 111 -3.03 7.81 16.11
CA ILE A 111 -4.10 8.11 15.15
C ILE A 111 -4.61 9.55 15.32
N LYS A 112 -4.64 10.08 16.55
CA LYS A 112 -4.97 11.48 16.81
C LYS A 112 -3.97 12.47 16.19
N LYS A 113 -2.77 12.00 15.88
CA LYS A 113 -1.70 12.79 15.24
C LYS A 113 -1.71 12.72 13.72
N ILE A 114 -2.63 11.94 13.10
CA ILE A 114 -2.73 11.89 11.65
C ILE A 114 -2.96 13.29 11.10
N PRO A 115 -2.11 13.78 10.19
CA PRO A 115 -2.23 15.12 9.65
C PRO A 115 -3.58 15.34 8.98
N GLN A 116 -4.20 16.49 9.20
CA GLN A 116 -5.47 16.84 8.54
C GLN A 116 -5.39 16.81 7.02
N SER A 117 -4.20 16.99 6.46
CA SER A 117 -3.96 16.85 5.03
C SER A 117 -4.29 15.45 4.49
N ILE A 118 -4.11 14.41 5.31
CA ILE A 118 -4.42 13.02 4.96
C ILE A 118 -5.92 12.74 5.00
N HIS A 119 -6.68 13.46 5.84
CA HIS A 119 -8.14 13.33 5.91
C HIS A 119 -8.83 13.68 4.58
N LYS A 120 -8.16 14.45 3.73
CA LYS A 120 -8.66 14.80 2.39
C LYS A 120 -8.44 13.69 1.36
N THR A 121 -7.54 12.75 1.65
CA THR A 121 -7.26 11.57 0.82
C THR A 121 -7.79 10.33 1.53
N GLN A 122 -9.09 10.10 1.45
CA GLN A 122 -9.82 9.08 2.21
C GLN A 122 -9.19 7.69 2.20
N GLU A 123 -8.65 7.28 1.04
CA GLU A 123 -8.00 5.98 0.91
C GLU A 123 -6.79 5.82 1.85
N ASN A 124 -5.95 6.85 1.92
CA ASN A 124 -4.78 6.82 2.79
C ASN A 124 -5.18 6.97 4.26
N PHE A 125 -6.20 7.80 4.55
CA PHE A 125 -6.71 7.98 5.90
C PHE A 125 -7.23 6.66 6.48
N ASP A 126 -8.14 5.99 5.79
CA ASP A 126 -8.71 4.72 6.26
C ASP A 126 -7.65 3.64 6.42
N PHE A 127 -6.67 3.60 5.51
CA PHE A 127 -5.57 2.67 5.58
C PHE A 127 -4.72 2.88 6.84
N VAL A 128 -4.41 4.12 7.20
CA VAL A 128 -3.64 4.45 8.41
C VAL A 128 -4.50 4.27 9.66
N ALA A 129 -5.75 4.73 9.63
CA ALA A 129 -6.64 4.71 10.79
C ALA A 129 -7.04 3.29 11.26
N LEU A 130 -7.11 2.33 10.34
CA LEU A 130 -7.46 0.95 10.66
C LEU A 130 -6.26 0.07 11.02
N TYR A 131 -5.04 0.56 10.86
CA TYR A 131 -3.84 -0.24 11.09
C TYR A 131 -3.76 -0.82 12.51
N ASP A 132 -4.02 0.00 13.52
CA ASP A 132 -3.94 -0.41 14.93
C ASP A 132 -4.99 -1.49 15.27
N GLU A 133 -6.20 -1.36 14.77
CA GLU A 133 -7.27 -2.35 14.95
C GLU A 133 -6.94 -3.69 14.26
N TRP A 134 -6.35 -3.64 13.09
CA TRP A 134 -5.83 -4.82 12.41
C TRP A 134 -4.70 -5.47 13.20
N LYS A 135 -3.71 -4.68 13.68
CA LYS A 135 -2.56 -5.18 14.44
C LYS A 135 -2.98 -5.85 15.74
N LYS A 136 -3.99 -5.32 16.43
CA LYS A 136 -4.58 -5.91 17.64
C LYS A 136 -5.42 -7.15 17.37
N GLY A 137 -5.67 -7.51 16.13
CA GLY A 137 -6.55 -8.61 15.74
C GLY A 137 -8.04 -8.33 15.86
N ASN A 138 -8.43 -7.07 16.14
CA ASN A 138 -9.82 -6.64 16.22
C ASN A 138 -10.50 -6.56 14.87
N LEU A 139 -9.70 -6.27 13.80
CA LEU A 139 -10.15 -6.16 12.43
C LEU A 139 -9.59 -7.32 11.59
N ARG A 140 -10.47 -8.00 10.87
CA ARG A 140 -10.12 -9.01 9.88
C ARG A 140 -10.64 -8.61 8.52
N LEU A 141 -9.75 -8.55 7.53
CA LEU A 141 -10.10 -8.30 6.15
C LEU A 141 -9.75 -9.53 5.30
N ARG A 142 -10.65 -9.90 4.39
CA ARG A 142 -10.33 -10.91 3.38
C ARG A 142 -9.28 -10.35 2.42
N CYS A 143 -8.30 -11.13 2.07
CA CYS A 143 -7.29 -10.72 1.11
C CYS A 143 -7.75 -10.99 -0.33
N HIS A 144 -8.28 -9.98 -1.01
CA HIS A 144 -8.68 -10.09 -2.43
C HIS A 144 -7.48 -9.96 -3.38
N SER A 145 -6.35 -9.44 -2.92
CA SER A 145 -5.12 -9.31 -3.71
C SER A 145 -4.61 -10.66 -4.23
N ILE A 146 -4.86 -11.74 -3.48
CA ILE A 146 -4.51 -13.11 -3.86
C ILE A 146 -5.04 -13.52 -5.25
N TYR A 147 -6.16 -12.94 -5.69
CA TYR A 147 -6.76 -13.22 -7.00
C TYR A 147 -6.30 -12.27 -8.10
N ASN A 148 -5.67 -11.15 -7.75
CA ASN A 148 -5.37 -10.05 -8.67
C ASN A 148 -3.87 -9.73 -8.76
N GLU A 149 -3.02 -10.54 -8.14
CA GLU A 149 -1.58 -10.34 -8.12
C GLU A 149 -0.86 -11.41 -8.94
N LEU A 150 0.15 -10.99 -9.67
CA LEU A 150 1.11 -11.89 -10.32
C LEU A 150 2.52 -11.47 -9.88
N VAL A 151 3.20 -12.37 -9.22
CA VAL A 151 4.61 -12.26 -8.87
C VAL A 151 5.38 -13.40 -9.53
N ILE A 152 6.51 -13.09 -10.13
CA ILE A 152 7.43 -14.10 -10.69
C ILE A 152 8.81 -13.80 -10.09
N HIS A 153 9.36 -14.76 -9.37
CA HIS A 153 10.72 -14.67 -8.83
C HIS A 153 11.76 -14.86 -9.91
N SER A 154 12.99 -14.45 -9.66
CA SER A 154 14.12 -14.57 -10.61
C SER A 154 14.43 -16.01 -11.03
N ASN A 155 14.06 -17.00 -10.23
CA ASN A 155 14.18 -18.44 -10.52
C ASN A 155 12.95 -19.03 -11.23
N GLY A 156 12.01 -18.18 -11.67
CA GLY A 156 10.79 -18.59 -12.35
C GLY A 156 9.64 -19.04 -11.43
N ASN A 157 9.81 -19.11 -10.13
CA ASN A 157 8.74 -19.46 -9.22
C ASN A 157 7.64 -18.39 -9.22
N VAL A 158 6.40 -18.86 -9.20
CA VAL A 158 5.20 -18.03 -9.08
C VAL A 158 4.60 -18.26 -7.70
N PRO A 159 4.85 -17.37 -6.73
CA PRO A 159 4.22 -17.45 -5.41
C PRO A 159 2.76 -17.02 -5.45
N LEU A 160 2.00 -17.39 -4.42
CA LEU A 160 0.62 -16.96 -4.21
C LEU A 160 0.48 -15.44 -4.09
N CYS A 161 1.41 -14.81 -3.41
CA CYS A 161 1.59 -13.35 -3.33
C CYS A 161 3.05 -13.03 -2.98
N GLN A 162 3.42 -11.75 -3.03
CA GLN A 162 4.81 -11.34 -2.75
C GLN A 162 5.27 -11.55 -1.30
N ASN A 163 4.37 -11.79 -0.34
CA ASN A 163 4.69 -11.86 1.09
C ASN A 163 4.62 -13.28 1.67
N LEU A 164 4.24 -14.26 0.87
CA LEU A 164 4.09 -15.65 1.30
C LEU A 164 4.98 -16.55 0.48
N ASP A 165 5.67 -17.46 1.13
CA ASP A 165 6.49 -18.49 0.47
C ASP A 165 5.64 -19.71 0.07
N VAL A 166 4.49 -19.44 -0.55
CA VAL A 166 3.57 -20.47 -1.07
C VAL A 166 3.66 -20.47 -2.58
N ILE A 167 4.38 -21.43 -3.14
CA ILE A 167 4.62 -21.51 -4.58
C ILE A 167 3.47 -22.22 -5.30
N LEU A 168 2.86 -21.55 -6.27
CA LEU A 168 1.79 -22.07 -7.12
C LEU A 168 2.33 -22.92 -8.28
N GLY A 169 3.43 -22.50 -8.87
CA GLY A 169 4.09 -23.16 -9.98
C GLY A 169 5.40 -22.47 -10.38
N ASN A 170 5.94 -22.85 -11.54
CA ASN A 170 7.16 -22.27 -12.08
C ASN A 170 7.03 -22.07 -13.61
N VAL A 171 7.32 -20.85 -14.10
CA VAL A 171 7.17 -20.49 -15.53
C VAL A 171 8.13 -21.20 -16.47
N HIS A 172 9.15 -21.87 -15.96
CA HIS A 172 10.01 -22.73 -16.77
C HIS A 172 9.38 -24.09 -17.07
N ASN A 173 8.39 -24.50 -16.26
CA ASN A 173 7.75 -25.83 -16.37
C ASN A 173 6.28 -25.77 -16.78
N ASN A 174 5.62 -24.62 -16.55
CA ASN A 174 4.19 -24.44 -16.77
C ASN A 174 3.92 -23.07 -17.40
N THR A 175 2.88 -22.98 -18.19
CA THR A 175 2.31 -21.70 -18.59
C THR A 175 1.58 -21.04 -17.42
N LEU A 176 1.41 -19.72 -17.45
CA LEU A 176 0.64 -19.00 -16.43
C LEU A 176 -0.82 -19.49 -16.39
N ASP A 177 -1.40 -19.83 -17.53
CA ASP A 177 -2.76 -20.39 -17.60
C ASP A 177 -2.86 -21.72 -16.87
N GLU A 178 -1.90 -22.64 -17.05
CA GLU A 178 -1.86 -23.91 -16.32
C GLU A 178 -1.70 -23.70 -14.82
N ILE A 179 -0.85 -22.73 -14.39
CA ILE A 179 -0.64 -22.42 -12.99
C ILE A 179 -1.94 -21.89 -12.37
N PHE A 180 -2.53 -20.83 -12.96
CA PHE A 180 -3.66 -20.13 -12.34
C PHE A 180 -5.00 -20.83 -12.52
N ASN A 181 -5.20 -21.62 -13.56
CA ASN A 181 -6.43 -22.39 -13.78
C ASN A 181 -6.39 -23.80 -13.14
N SER A 182 -5.33 -24.16 -12.41
CA SER A 182 -5.26 -25.44 -11.72
C SER A 182 -6.20 -25.52 -10.52
N GLN A 183 -6.76 -26.70 -10.28
CA GLN A 183 -7.58 -26.95 -9.07
C GLN A 183 -6.77 -26.72 -7.78
N ARG A 184 -5.47 -27.03 -7.80
CA ARG A 184 -4.56 -26.78 -6.69
C ARG A 184 -4.47 -25.29 -6.36
N THR A 185 -4.27 -24.45 -7.37
CA THR A 185 -4.21 -22.99 -7.18
C THR A 185 -5.54 -22.44 -6.68
N ALA A 186 -6.67 -22.86 -7.26
CA ALA A 186 -7.99 -22.41 -6.82
C ALA A 186 -8.26 -22.76 -5.35
N LYS A 187 -7.86 -23.96 -4.91
CA LYS A 187 -7.98 -24.39 -3.51
C LYS A 187 -7.11 -23.51 -2.59
N ILE A 188 -5.84 -23.32 -2.92
CA ILE A 188 -4.91 -22.48 -2.15
C ILE A 188 -5.42 -21.05 -2.07
N GLN A 189 -5.83 -20.46 -3.18
CA GLN A 189 -6.39 -19.10 -3.19
C GLN A 189 -7.63 -18.99 -2.31
N CYS A 190 -8.53 -19.95 -2.34
CA CYS A 190 -9.73 -19.98 -1.52
C CYS A 190 -9.36 -20.02 -0.03
N GLU A 191 -8.48 -20.92 0.39
CA GLU A 191 -8.02 -21.06 1.78
C GLU A 191 -7.38 -19.75 2.27
N TYR A 192 -6.38 -19.26 1.56
CA TYR A 192 -5.66 -18.05 1.97
C TYR A 192 -6.49 -16.76 1.88
N SER A 193 -7.45 -16.66 0.98
CA SER A 193 -8.31 -15.47 0.89
C SER A 193 -9.18 -15.30 2.15
N HIS A 194 -9.55 -16.39 2.81
CA HIS A 194 -10.36 -16.37 4.02
C HIS A 194 -9.53 -16.16 5.29
N ASP A 195 -8.38 -16.80 5.37
CA ASP A 195 -7.63 -16.92 6.61
C ASP A 195 -6.42 -15.99 6.69
N CYS A 196 -5.92 -15.50 5.54
CA CYS A 196 -4.76 -14.65 5.51
C CYS A 196 -5.08 -13.20 5.90
N ASN A 197 -4.59 -12.80 7.06
CA ASN A 197 -4.64 -11.43 7.58
C ASN A 197 -3.26 -10.95 8.06
N LYS A 198 -2.18 -11.46 7.43
CA LYS A 198 -0.79 -11.34 7.91
C LYS A 198 -0.08 -10.03 7.51
N CYS A 199 -0.61 -9.24 6.60
CA CYS A 199 0.07 -8.03 6.15
C CYS A 199 -0.87 -6.82 6.07
N TRP A 200 -0.29 -5.63 6.16
CA TRP A 200 -0.99 -4.37 6.00
C TRP A 200 -0.31 -3.52 4.93
N ILE A 201 -0.47 -3.93 3.66
CA ILE A 201 0.14 -3.28 2.51
C ILE A 201 -0.92 -2.52 1.72
N ASN A 202 -0.66 -1.26 1.40
CA ASN A 202 -1.64 -0.35 0.81
C ASN A 202 -2.35 -0.94 -0.42
N TYR A 203 -1.61 -1.42 -1.42
CA TYR A 203 -2.23 -1.94 -2.64
C TYR A 203 -2.98 -3.26 -2.43
N HIS A 204 -2.61 -4.08 -1.42
CA HIS A 204 -3.36 -5.27 -1.03
C HIS A 204 -4.65 -4.92 -0.32
N ARG A 205 -4.60 -3.98 0.64
CA ARG A 205 -5.73 -3.66 1.52
C ARG A 205 -6.68 -2.59 0.97
N LYS A 206 -6.27 -1.87 -0.05
CA LYS A 206 -7.10 -0.79 -0.63
C LYS A 206 -8.52 -1.26 -0.99
N PHE A 207 -8.64 -2.36 -1.73
CA PHE A 207 -9.94 -2.89 -2.13
C PHE A 207 -10.70 -3.51 -0.96
N ASP A 208 -10.00 -4.18 -0.04
CA ASP A 208 -10.61 -4.76 1.15
C ASP A 208 -11.25 -3.67 2.03
N ILE A 209 -10.57 -2.55 2.21
CA ILE A 209 -11.08 -1.39 2.96
C ILE A 209 -12.27 -0.74 2.24
N ILE A 210 -12.23 -0.63 0.92
CA ILE A 210 -13.35 -0.12 0.12
C ILE A 210 -14.59 -1.02 0.31
N LEU A 211 -14.41 -2.33 0.27
CA LEU A 211 -15.49 -3.30 0.49
C LEU A 211 -16.03 -3.22 1.92
N LEU A 212 -15.16 -3.07 2.92
CA LEU A 212 -15.56 -2.85 4.31
C LEU A 212 -16.43 -1.59 4.44
N ARG A 213 -16.00 -0.46 3.84
CA ARG A 213 -16.78 0.78 3.84
C ARG A 213 -18.11 0.65 3.14
N ALA A 214 -18.16 -0.10 2.04
CA ALA A 214 -19.43 -0.41 1.37
C ALA A 214 -20.32 -1.25 2.27
N ALA A 215 -19.79 -2.29 2.91
CA ALA A 215 -20.54 -3.13 3.83
C ALA A 215 -21.10 -2.33 5.01
N GLU A 216 -20.32 -1.45 5.64
CA GLU A 216 -20.77 -0.56 6.71
C GLU A 216 -21.95 0.34 6.31
N ARG A 217 -22.04 0.69 5.03
CA ARG A 217 -23.12 1.53 4.52
C ARG A 217 -24.44 0.77 4.37
N PHE A 218 -24.38 -0.51 4.00
CA PHE A 218 -25.57 -1.29 3.58
C PHE A 218 -26.02 -2.30 4.63
N PHE A 219 -25.16 -2.68 5.57
CA PHE A 219 -25.47 -3.73 6.54
C PHE A 219 -25.45 -3.22 7.99
N PRO A 220 -26.25 -3.82 8.88
CA PRO A 220 -26.27 -3.47 10.29
C PRO A 220 -24.97 -3.84 10.98
N LYS A 221 -24.58 -3.05 12.00
CA LYS A 221 -23.33 -3.19 12.75
C LYS A 221 -23.05 -4.64 13.21
N LYS A 222 -24.07 -5.34 13.74
CA LYS A 222 -23.90 -6.73 14.21
C LYS A 222 -23.42 -7.68 13.11
N LEU A 223 -23.88 -7.48 11.87
CA LEU A 223 -23.45 -8.29 10.74
C LEU A 223 -22.01 -7.94 10.34
N ILE A 224 -21.66 -6.65 10.34
CA ILE A 224 -20.30 -6.20 10.08
C ILE A 224 -19.32 -6.81 11.11
N GLU A 225 -19.67 -6.72 12.41
CA GLU A 225 -18.84 -7.30 13.48
C GLU A 225 -18.66 -8.81 13.36
N ALA A 226 -19.67 -9.52 12.86
CA ALA A 226 -19.60 -10.97 12.65
C ALA A 226 -18.59 -11.36 11.55
N PHE A 227 -18.46 -10.54 10.49
CA PHE A 227 -17.59 -10.84 9.36
C PHE A 227 -16.20 -10.22 9.49
N TYR A 228 -16.11 -9.00 10.03
CA TYR A 228 -14.89 -8.19 10.04
C TYR A 228 -14.26 -8.03 11.43
N GLY A 229 -14.94 -8.48 12.49
CA GLY A 229 -14.48 -8.34 13.88
C GLY A 229 -14.99 -7.08 14.56
N LYS A 230 -14.70 -6.97 15.86
CA LYS A 230 -15.14 -5.83 16.70
C LYS A 230 -14.07 -4.74 16.70
N TYR A 231 -13.92 -4.05 15.60
CA TYR A 231 -13.01 -2.94 15.45
C TYR A 231 -13.69 -1.59 15.73
N GLN A 232 -12.88 -0.59 16.00
CA GLN A 232 -13.34 0.78 16.21
C GLN A 232 -12.67 1.72 15.19
N TRP A 233 -13.47 2.60 14.63
CA TRP A 233 -12.93 3.74 13.93
C TRP A 233 -12.39 4.75 14.94
N THR A 234 -11.14 5.09 14.80
CA THR A 234 -10.47 6.02 15.71
C THR A 234 -10.75 7.48 15.38
N ALA A 235 -11.41 7.76 14.27
CA ALA A 235 -11.91 9.07 13.91
C ALA A 235 -13.38 8.98 13.51
N ASP A 236 -14.17 9.97 13.91
CA ASP A 236 -15.61 10.08 13.60
C ASP A 236 -15.90 10.39 12.12
N GLU A 237 -14.88 10.55 11.30
CA GLU A 237 -15.05 10.86 9.88
C GLU A 237 -15.51 9.62 9.11
N LYS A 238 -16.77 9.64 8.74
CA LYS A 238 -17.36 8.69 7.79
C LYS A 238 -16.84 8.98 6.40
N CYS A 239 -15.70 8.40 6.06
CA CYS A 239 -15.17 8.47 4.71
C CYS A 239 -16.15 7.81 3.73
N THR A 240 -16.42 8.44 2.60
CA THR A 240 -17.31 7.91 1.57
C THR A 240 -16.52 7.66 0.31
N TYR A 241 -16.39 6.40 -0.08
CA TYR A 241 -15.79 6.01 -1.36
C TYR A 241 -16.74 6.18 -2.54
N ARG A 242 -17.60 7.20 -2.54
CA ARG A 242 -18.60 7.44 -3.60
C ARG A 242 -18.02 7.42 -5.01
N LYS A 243 -16.76 7.85 -5.16
CA LYS A 243 -16.08 7.83 -6.46
C LYS A 243 -15.89 6.43 -7.05
N TYR A 244 -15.76 5.39 -6.20
CA TYR A 244 -15.56 4.01 -6.65
C TYR A 244 -16.88 3.29 -6.97
N PHE A 245 -18.01 3.85 -6.54
CA PHE A 245 -19.34 3.30 -6.76
C PHE A 245 -20.18 4.12 -7.77
N LYS A 246 -19.59 5.16 -8.37
CA LYS A 246 -20.25 5.88 -9.47
C LYS A 246 -20.41 4.94 -10.67
N GLY A 247 -21.61 4.51 -10.92
CA GLY A 247 -21.97 3.58 -12.00
C GLY A 247 -22.40 2.18 -11.54
N LEU A 248 -22.40 1.91 -10.23
CA LEU A 248 -22.90 0.67 -9.64
C LEU A 248 -24.23 0.86 -8.87
N ILE A 249 -24.75 2.09 -8.84
CA ILE A 249 -26.05 2.45 -8.24
C ILE A 249 -26.84 3.28 -9.26
#